data_667f922dc9e6ec556bb20e7e58b4ac1e
#
_entry.id   667f922dc9e6ec556bb20e7e58b4ac1e
#
_cell.length_a   1.000
_cell.length_b   1.000
_cell.length_c   1.000
_cell.angle_alpha   90.00
_cell.angle_beta   90.00
_cell.angle_gamma   90.00
#
_symmetry.space_group_name_H-M   'P 1'
#
loop_
_entity.id
_entity.type
_entity.pdbx_description
1 polymer ?
#
loop_
_entity_poly.entity_id
_entity_poly.type
_entity_poly.pdbx_seq_one_letter_code
_entity_poly.pdbx_strand_id
1 'polypeptide(L)'
;GEFNYDVKHGRGKLTFPDGKIYEGAFEKDEINGYGTAYFPSGKKYEGLFKSGKANGLGILTFPNGEYYSGNFRNGLRQGKGEWRLSNGEHYVGDFLDDMRQGQGILTLADGTVYEGQFKENEAHGKGSILFKDGRRYVGEFVRGINHGTGTLTFANGTQYSGAFEFGRAHGRGQIVWSDGRRYTGDFIQDLVSGKGVLIYPGGAKYEGEFLKGEAEGKGMLTDSAGTFIGMFRKGS
;
A
#
# COMPACT_ATOMS: atom_id res chain seq x y z
N GLY A 1 -45.39 11.86 -3.48
CA GLY A 1 -44.39 12.45 -4.39
C GLY A 1 -45.02 13.43 -5.35
N GLU A 2 -44.20 14.21 -6.00
CA GLU A 2 -44.61 15.16 -7.01
C GLU A 2 -44.80 14.45 -8.38
N PHE A 3 -45.76 14.89 -9.19
CA PHE A 3 -46.06 14.37 -10.52
C PHE A 3 -46.22 15.53 -11.52
N ASN A 4 -45.78 15.28 -12.73
CA ASN A 4 -45.97 16.18 -13.87
C ASN A 4 -46.48 15.35 -15.05
N TYR A 5 -47.73 15.63 -15.52
CA TYR A 5 -48.42 14.85 -16.58
C TYR A 5 -48.37 13.33 -16.33
N ASP A 6 -48.80 12.88 -15.13
CA ASP A 6 -48.88 11.49 -14.66
C ASP A 6 -47.53 10.74 -14.55
N VAL A 7 -46.41 11.41 -14.75
CA VAL A 7 -45.08 10.85 -14.50
C VAL A 7 -44.48 11.38 -13.20
N LYS A 8 -43.72 10.54 -12.47
CA LYS A 8 -42.99 10.96 -11.24
C LYS A 8 -42.01 12.05 -11.61
N HIS A 9 -42.09 13.17 -10.92
CA HIS A 9 -41.22 14.32 -11.10
C HIS A 9 -40.98 15.02 -9.74
N GLY A 10 -39.87 15.80 -9.59
CA GLY A 10 -39.60 16.48 -8.32
C GLY A 10 -39.19 15.50 -7.22
N ARG A 11 -39.61 15.77 -5.98
CA ARG A 11 -39.24 14.94 -4.82
C ARG A 11 -40.31 13.91 -4.47
N GLY A 12 -39.85 12.70 -4.11
CA GLY A 12 -40.76 11.64 -3.71
C GLY A 12 -40.08 10.54 -2.89
N LYS A 13 -40.92 9.67 -2.34
CA LYS A 13 -40.55 8.43 -1.68
C LYS A 13 -41.06 7.25 -2.48
N LEU A 14 -40.20 6.26 -2.74
CA LEU A 14 -40.57 5.02 -3.40
C LEU A 14 -40.11 3.84 -2.54
N THR A 15 -41.04 2.93 -2.27
CA THR A 15 -40.74 1.65 -1.61
C THR A 15 -40.80 0.57 -2.68
N PHE A 16 -39.73 -0.20 -2.78
CA PHE A 16 -39.60 -1.31 -3.72
C PHE A 16 -40.11 -2.62 -3.11
N PRO A 17 -40.54 -3.59 -3.95
CA PRO A 17 -41.02 -4.88 -3.46
C PRO A 17 -39.97 -5.68 -2.62
N ASP A 18 -38.68 -5.46 -2.87
CA ASP A 18 -37.58 -6.07 -2.13
C ASP A 18 -37.31 -5.40 -0.75
N GLY A 19 -38.12 -4.40 -0.38
CA GLY A 19 -37.99 -3.65 0.87
C GLY A 19 -37.00 -2.48 0.81
N LYS A 20 -36.32 -2.23 -0.33
CA LYS A 20 -35.53 -1.02 -0.53
C LYS A 20 -36.43 0.22 -0.50
N ILE A 21 -35.99 1.29 0.11
CA ILE A 21 -36.67 2.58 0.14
C ILE A 21 -35.76 3.62 -0.50
N TYR A 22 -36.32 4.41 -1.42
CA TYR A 22 -35.67 5.59 -1.97
C TYR A 22 -36.44 6.84 -1.60
N GLU A 23 -35.74 7.86 -1.17
CA GLU A 23 -36.25 9.21 -0.90
C GLU A 23 -35.39 10.24 -1.63
N GLY A 24 -35.93 10.96 -2.62
CA GLY A 24 -35.14 11.88 -3.39
C GLY A 24 -35.82 12.37 -4.66
N ALA A 25 -34.98 12.80 -5.60
CA ALA A 25 -35.40 13.41 -6.85
C ALA A 25 -35.80 12.36 -7.90
N PHE A 26 -36.86 12.67 -8.62
CA PHE A 26 -37.37 11.94 -9.80
C PHE A 26 -37.41 12.87 -11.01
N GLU A 27 -37.09 12.34 -12.16
CA GLU A 27 -37.25 12.99 -13.45
C GLU A 27 -37.81 11.97 -14.45
N LYS A 28 -39.01 12.25 -15.01
CA LYS A 28 -39.69 11.38 -16.01
C LYS A 28 -39.74 9.91 -15.56
N ASP A 29 -40.31 9.65 -14.38
CA ASP A 29 -40.42 8.33 -13.72
C ASP A 29 -39.14 7.68 -13.26
N GLU A 30 -37.96 8.22 -13.64
CA GLU A 30 -36.68 7.70 -13.24
C GLU A 30 -36.14 8.37 -11.94
N ILE A 31 -35.40 7.61 -11.19
CA ILE A 31 -34.58 8.16 -10.05
C ILE A 31 -33.39 8.88 -10.67
N ASN A 32 -33.40 10.20 -10.64
CA ASN A 32 -32.33 11.08 -11.12
C ASN A 32 -32.14 12.25 -10.16
N GLY A 33 -30.87 12.65 -9.92
CA GLY A 33 -30.53 13.73 -9.00
C GLY A 33 -30.19 13.24 -7.60
N TYR A 34 -30.27 14.13 -6.61
CA TYR A 34 -29.87 13.82 -5.23
C TYR A 34 -30.97 13.06 -4.48
N GLY A 35 -30.55 12.03 -3.72
CA GLY A 35 -31.47 11.23 -2.90
C GLY A 35 -30.76 10.30 -1.93
N THR A 36 -31.58 9.59 -1.18
CA THR A 36 -31.14 8.58 -0.19
C THR A 36 -31.81 7.24 -0.51
N ALA A 37 -31.02 6.18 -0.58
CA ALA A 37 -31.50 4.81 -0.65
C ALA A 37 -31.20 4.06 0.65
N TYR A 38 -32.21 3.44 1.24
CA TYR A 38 -32.12 2.54 2.37
C TYR A 38 -32.33 1.10 1.88
N PHE A 39 -31.40 0.23 2.20
CA PHE A 39 -31.44 -1.17 1.78
C PHE A 39 -31.89 -2.07 2.94
N PRO A 40 -32.56 -3.20 2.68
CA PRO A 40 -32.96 -4.15 3.72
C PRO A 40 -31.80 -4.69 4.54
N SER A 41 -30.58 -4.71 3.98
CA SER A 41 -29.35 -5.06 4.69
C SER A 41 -28.89 -4.05 5.73
N GLY A 42 -29.60 -2.93 5.90
CA GLY A 42 -29.21 -1.80 6.75
C GLY A 42 -28.19 -0.85 6.12
N LYS A 43 -27.71 -1.13 4.91
CA LYS A 43 -26.91 -0.17 4.14
C LYS A 43 -27.71 1.09 3.82
N LYS A 44 -27.04 2.24 3.80
CA LYS A 44 -27.59 3.52 3.35
C LYS A 44 -26.67 4.13 2.31
N TYR A 45 -27.22 4.52 1.17
CA TYR A 45 -26.52 5.40 0.22
C TYR A 45 -27.18 6.76 0.19
N GLU A 46 -26.37 7.81 0.23
CA GLU A 46 -26.81 9.20 0.13
C GLU A 46 -25.94 9.93 -0.89
N GLY A 47 -26.54 10.45 -1.96
CA GLY A 47 -25.78 11.09 -3.02
C GLY A 47 -26.53 11.22 -4.33
N LEU A 48 -25.75 11.37 -5.39
CA LEU A 48 -26.29 11.54 -6.73
C LEU A 48 -26.68 10.21 -7.36
N PHE A 49 -27.82 10.22 -8.05
CA PHE A 49 -28.34 9.11 -8.84
C PHE A 49 -28.48 9.50 -10.31
N LYS A 50 -28.28 8.54 -11.18
CA LYS A 50 -28.60 8.60 -12.60
C LYS A 50 -29.24 7.29 -13.03
N SER A 51 -30.45 7.37 -13.61
CA SER A 51 -31.24 6.18 -14.03
C SER A 51 -31.28 5.09 -12.95
N GLY A 52 -31.59 5.49 -11.71
CA GLY A 52 -31.74 4.59 -10.56
C GLY A 52 -30.46 4.03 -9.95
N LYS A 53 -29.28 4.38 -10.45
CA LYS A 53 -27.98 3.94 -9.97
C LYS A 53 -27.21 5.08 -9.33
N ALA A 54 -26.43 4.79 -8.28
CA ALA A 54 -25.48 5.74 -7.72
C ALA A 54 -24.52 6.23 -8.83
N ASN A 55 -24.40 7.55 -8.99
CA ASN A 55 -23.60 8.13 -10.07
C ASN A 55 -23.17 9.56 -9.71
N GLY A 56 -21.88 9.81 -9.58
CA GLY A 56 -21.33 11.05 -9.04
C GLY A 56 -20.99 10.93 -7.57
N LEU A 57 -20.95 12.06 -6.85
CA LEU A 57 -20.59 12.06 -5.43
C LEU A 57 -21.69 11.45 -4.55
N GLY A 58 -21.25 10.67 -3.57
CA GLY A 58 -22.14 10.06 -2.58
C GLY A 58 -21.40 9.43 -1.41
N ILE A 59 -22.19 9.05 -0.42
CA ILE A 59 -21.73 8.35 0.80
C ILE A 59 -22.51 7.04 0.92
N LEU A 60 -21.79 5.93 1.02
CA LEU A 60 -22.34 4.62 1.32
C LEU A 60 -21.93 4.23 2.75
N THR A 61 -22.91 4.03 3.61
CA THR A 61 -22.73 3.65 5.01
C THR A 61 -23.25 2.23 5.24
N PHE A 62 -22.54 1.46 6.06
CA PHE A 62 -22.90 0.10 6.44
C PHE A 62 -23.30 0.04 7.92
N PRO A 63 -24.10 -0.95 8.36
CA PRO A 63 -24.54 -1.08 9.75
C PRO A 63 -23.40 -1.27 10.77
N ASN A 64 -22.27 -1.82 10.32
CA ASN A 64 -21.08 -2.04 11.16
C ASN A 64 -20.20 -0.79 11.33
N GLY A 65 -20.66 0.39 10.86
CA GLY A 65 -19.93 1.65 10.94
C GLY A 65 -18.93 1.88 9.80
N GLU A 66 -18.73 0.91 8.92
CA GLU A 66 -17.97 1.09 7.70
C GLU A 66 -18.64 2.14 6.81
N TYR A 67 -17.84 2.98 6.13
CA TYR A 67 -18.37 3.89 5.13
C TYR A 67 -17.39 4.15 3.99
N TYR A 68 -17.96 4.46 2.84
CA TYR A 68 -17.25 5.03 1.70
C TYR A 68 -17.84 6.39 1.36
N SER A 69 -16.98 7.37 1.13
CA SER A 69 -17.33 8.71 0.64
C SER A 69 -16.50 9.01 -0.61
N GLY A 70 -17.15 9.26 -1.74
CA GLY A 70 -16.43 9.49 -2.98
C GLY A 70 -17.32 9.42 -4.22
N ASN A 71 -16.67 9.20 -5.35
CA ASN A 71 -17.36 9.11 -6.64
C ASN A 71 -17.89 7.71 -6.90
N PHE A 72 -19.05 7.66 -7.56
CA PHE A 72 -19.70 6.46 -8.06
C PHE A 72 -19.95 6.56 -9.56
N ARG A 73 -19.90 5.44 -10.24
CA ARG A 73 -20.34 5.29 -11.62
C ARG A 73 -21.12 3.99 -11.79
N ASN A 74 -22.37 4.08 -12.23
CA ASN A 74 -23.25 2.93 -12.39
C ASN A 74 -23.40 2.05 -11.14
N GLY A 75 -23.31 2.65 -9.95
CA GLY A 75 -23.42 1.97 -8.66
C GLY A 75 -22.11 1.44 -8.08
N LEU A 76 -20.99 1.53 -8.81
CA LEU A 76 -19.65 1.11 -8.37
C LEU A 76 -18.81 2.32 -7.93
N ARG A 77 -17.94 2.13 -6.94
CA ARG A 77 -16.96 3.15 -6.53
C ARG A 77 -15.98 3.41 -7.67
N GLN A 78 -15.75 4.69 -7.98
CA GLN A 78 -14.98 5.12 -9.12
C GLN A 78 -14.24 6.42 -8.82
N GLY A 79 -13.02 6.63 -9.39
CA GLY A 79 -12.27 7.86 -9.16
C GLY A 79 -11.84 8.04 -7.71
N LYS A 80 -11.76 9.27 -7.22
CA LYS A 80 -11.31 9.55 -5.86
C LYS A 80 -12.36 9.23 -4.81
N GLY A 81 -11.90 8.64 -3.69
CA GLY A 81 -12.76 8.34 -2.55
C GLY A 81 -11.98 8.04 -1.28
N GLU A 82 -12.72 8.06 -0.18
CA GLU A 82 -12.28 7.69 1.16
C GLU A 82 -13.09 6.48 1.61
N TRP A 83 -12.42 5.45 2.12
CA TRP A 83 -13.05 4.25 2.63
C TRP A 83 -12.51 3.93 4.03
N ARG A 84 -13.40 3.97 5.02
CA ARG A 84 -13.11 3.52 6.38
C ARG A 84 -13.79 2.20 6.62
N LEU A 85 -13.01 1.21 6.98
CA LEU A 85 -13.48 -0.13 7.27
C LEU A 85 -13.76 -0.30 8.77
N SER A 86 -14.63 -1.24 9.10
CA SER A 86 -14.99 -1.53 10.50
C SER A 86 -13.85 -2.13 11.33
N ASN A 87 -12.84 -2.70 10.68
CA ASN A 87 -11.62 -3.22 11.33
C ASN A 87 -10.59 -2.13 11.69
N GLY A 88 -10.88 -0.86 11.39
CA GLY A 88 -9.98 0.28 11.64
C GLY A 88 -9.06 0.66 10.48
N GLU A 89 -9.09 -0.08 9.38
CA GLU A 89 -8.38 0.33 8.17
C GLU A 89 -9.01 1.56 7.53
N HIS A 90 -8.17 2.42 6.96
CA HIS A 90 -8.57 3.64 6.29
C HIS A 90 -7.82 3.79 4.96
N TYR A 91 -8.55 3.91 3.87
CA TYR A 91 -7.99 4.15 2.55
C TYR A 91 -8.49 5.47 1.97
N VAL A 92 -7.58 6.25 1.41
CA VAL A 92 -7.87 7.45 0.61
C VAL A 92 -7.13 7.34 -0.71
N GLY A 93 -7.85 7.34 -1.82
CA GLY A 93 -7.19 7.17 -3.12
C GLY A 93 -8.14 6.93 -4.28
N ASP A 94 -7.57 6.36 -5.33
CA ASP A 94 -8.29 6.05 -6.56
C ASP A 94 -9.02 4.71 -6.46
N PHE A 95 -10.22 4.69 -7.07
CA PHE A 95 -11.04 3.49 -7.24
C PHE A 95 -11.36 3.29 -8.73
N LEU A 96 -11.39 2.05 -9.15
CA LEU A 96 -11.90 1.61 -10.44
C LEU A 96 -12.75 0.35 -10.20
N ASP A 97 -14.05 0.45 -10.54
CA ASP A 97 -15.01 -0.65 -10.44
C ASP A 97 -14.96 -1.38 -9.08
N ASP A 98 -15.13 -0.60 -7.98
CA ASP A 98 -15.07 -1.03 -6.58
C ASP A 98 -13.69 -1.46 -6.05
N MET A 99 -12.65 -1.48 -6.86
CA MET A 99 -11.29 -1.85 -6.44
C MET A 99 -10.43 -0.63 -6.21
N ARG A 100 -9.53 -0.68 -5.21
CA ARG A 100 -8.44 0.29 -5.05
C ARG A 100 -7.51 0.16 -6.26
N GLN A 101 -7.27 1.29 -6.93
CA GLN A 101 -6.49 1.35 -8.17
C GLN A 101 -5.74 2.68 -8.23
N GLY A 102 -4.63 2.79 -8.99
CA GLY A 102 -3.90 4.06 -9.13
C GLY A 102 -3.21 4.48 -7.84
N GLN A 103 -3.28 5.75 -7.46
CA GLN A 103 -2.60 6.30 -6.30
C GLN A 103 -3.51 6.29 -5.06
N GLY A 104 -2.91 5.95 -3.89
CA GLY A 104 -3.65 5.99 -2.64
C GLY A 104 -2.77 5.87 -1.41
N ILE A 105 -3.41 6.14 -0.26
CA ILE A 105 -2.84 5.98 1.07
C ILE A 105 -3.73 4.97 1.81
N LEU A 106 -3.13 3.92 2.33
CA LEU A 106 -3.78 2.93 3.17
C LEU A 106 -3.14 2.95 4.56
N THR A 107 -3.93 3.26 5.55
CA THR A 107 -3.56 3.11 6.97
C THR A 107 -4.20 1.82 7.48
N LEU A 108 -3.38 0.89 7.94
CA LEU A 108 -3.83 -0.36 8.54
C LEU A 108 -4.26 -0.15 10.01
N ALA A 109 -5.01 -1.10 10.55
CA ALA A 109 -5.50 -1.05 11.92
C ALA A 109 -4.38 -0.98 12.98
N ASP A 110 -3.19 -1.49 12.68
CA ASP A 110 -2.02 -1.45 13.56
C ASP A 110 -1.23 -0.13 13.50
N GLY A 111 -1.64 0.81 12.61
CA GLY A 111 -0.98 2.09 12.38
C GLY A 111 0.09 2.07 11.28
N THR A 112 0.33 0.93 10.64
CA THR A 112 1.17 0.86 9.44
C THR A 112 0.53 1.68 8.31
N VAL A 113 1.34 2.49 7.61
CA VAL A 113 0.87 3.35 6.51
C VAL A 113 1.58 2.97 5.22
N TYR A 114 0.82 2.63 4.21
CA TYR A 114 1.30 2.51 2.83
C TYR A 114 0.84 3.72 2.01
N GLU A 115 1.73 4.30 1.24
CA GLU A 115 1.46 5.35 0.26
C GLU A 115 2.10 4.98 -1.08
N GLY A 116 1.30 4.90 -2.14
CA GLY A 116 1.82 4.52 -3.45
C GLY A 116 0.75 4.02 -4.40
N GLN A 117 1.20 3.24 -5.37
CA GLN A 117 0.36 2.70 -6.41
C GLN A 117 -0.38 1.45 -5.94
N PHE A 118 -1.63 1.33 -6.38
CA PHE A 118 -2.49 0.17 -6.17
C PHE A 118 -2.90 -0.44 -7.51
N LYS A 119 -3.03 -1.74 -7.53
CA LYS A 119 -3.61 -2.53 -8.62
C LYS A 119 -4.46 -3.64 -8.01
N GLU A 120 -5.77 -3.69 -8.39
CA GLU A 120 -6.68 -4.75 -7.94
C GLU A 120 -6.70 -4.94 -6.42
N ASN A 121 -6.81 -3.82 -5.65
CA ASN A 121 -6.77 -3.73 -4.19
C ASN A 121 -5.42 -3.94 -3.51
N GLU A 122 -4.35 -4.30 -4.21
CA GLU A 122 -3.04 -4.59 -3.66
C GLU A 122 -2.03 -3.46 -3.96
N ALA A 123 -1.08 -3.23 -3.03
CA ALA A 123 0.05 -2.37 -3.29
C ALA A 123 0.86 -2.89 -4.49
N HIS A 124 1.15 -2.02 -5.45
CA HIS A 124 1.83 -2.40 -6.68
C HIS A 124 2.68 -1.25 -7.20
N GLY A 125 3.71 -1.55 -8.03
CA GLY A 125 4.56 -0.50 -8.60
C GLY A 125 5.32 0.25 -7.51
N LYS A 126 5.46 1.57 -7.62
CA LYS A 126 6.25 2.39 -6.68
C LYS A 126 5.41 2.85 -5.50
N GLY A 127 6.01 2.78 -4.31
CA GLY A 127 5.38 3.24 -3.08
C GLY A 127 6.34 3.30 -1.89
N SER A 128 5.79 3.69 -0.76
CA SER A 128 6.47 3.64 0.53
C SER A 128 5.56 3.02 1.59
N ILE A 129 6.15 2.30 2.52
CA ILE A 129 5.47 1.80 3.71
C ILE A 129 6.23 2.23 4.96
N LEU A 130 5.51 2.82 5.92
CA LEU A 130 5.98 3.10 7.27
C LEU A 130 5.32 2.09 8.20
N PHE A 131 6.13 1.19 8.75
CA PHE A 131 5.67 0.17 9.68
C PHE A 131 5.47 0.74 11.08
N LYS A 132 4.58 0.14 11.87
CA LYS A 132 4.34 0.49 13.27
C LYS A 132 5.62 0.50 14.13
N ASP A 133 6.58 -0.36 13.83
CA ASP A 133 7.86 -0.48 14.54
C ASP A 133 8.91 0.58 14.14
N GLY A 134 8.53 1.54 13.28
CA GLY A 134 9.40 2.62 12.82
C GLY A 134 10.27 2.27 11.62
N ARG A 135 10.23 1.05 11.11
CA ARG A 135 10.88 0.72 9.83
C ARG A 135 10.16 1.45 8.68
N ARG A 136 10.91 1.86 7.68
CA ARG A 136 10.38 2.47 6.46
C ARG A 136 10.98 1.82 5.23
N TYR A 137 10.15 1.38 4.31
CA TYR A 137 10.57 0.94 2.98
C TYR A 137 10.09 1.94 1.94
N VAL A 138 10.94 2.22 0.95
CA VAL A 138 10.62 3.00 -0.24
C VAL A 138 11.15 2.24 -1.44
N GLY A 139 10.29 1.87 -2.38
CA GLY A 139 10.71 1.06 -3.51
C GLY A 139 9.55 0.52 -4.32
N GLU A 140 9.80 -0.63 -4.93
CA GLU A 140 8.84 -1.31 -5.77
C GLU A 140 8.06 -2.37 -5.00
N PHE A 141 6.80 -2.57 -5.39
CA PHE A 141 5.88 -3.55 -4.81
C PHE A 141 5.26 -4.41 -5.91
N VAL A 142 5.10 -5.67 -5.63
CA VAL A 142 4.32 -6.62 -6.43
C VAL A 142 3.39 -7.38 -5.50
N ARG A 143 2.06 -7.24 -5.70
CA ARG A 143 1.03 -7.90 -4.89
C ARG A 143 1.22 -7.69 -3.38
N GLY A 144 1.44 -6.43 -2.98
CA GLY A 144 1.62 -6.06 -1.58
C GLY A 144 2.99 -6.38 -0.98
N ILE A 145 3.92 -6.97 -1.73
CA ILE A 145 5.23 -7.43 -1.25
C ILE A 145 6.34 -6.58 -1.86
N ASN A 146 7.33 -6.18 -1.07
CA ASN A 146 8.53 -5.49 -1.54
C ASN A 146 9.23 -6.34 -2.61
N HIS A 147 9.50 -5.73 -3.76
CA HIS A 147 10.11 -6.41 -4.91
C HIS A 147 10.99 -5.42 -5.68
N GLY A 148 11.78 -5.92 -6.66
CA GLY A 148 12.60 -5.04 -7.52
C GLY A 148 13.63 -4.26 -6.71
N THR A 149 13.70 -2.94 -6.89
CA THR A 149 14.66 -2.09 -6.19
C THR A 149 14.00 -1.26 -5.10
N GLY A 150 14.71 -1.08 -3.99
CA GLY A 150 14.19 -0.28 -2.87
C GLY A 150 15.22 0.03 -1.79
N THR A 151 14.78 0.83 -0.83
CA THR A 151 15.53 1.18 0.37
C THR A 151 14.70 0.86 1.59
N LEU A 152 15.25 0.06 2.50
CA LEU A 152 14.69 -0.24 3.81
C LEU A 152 15.53 0.46 4.88
N THR A 153 14.89 1.34 5.63
CA THR A 153 15.48 2.01 6.80
C THR A 153 14.87 1.40 8.06
N PHE A 154 15.74 0.92 8.95
CA PHE A 154 15.38 0.37 10.25
C PHE A 154 15.23 1.49 11.30
N ALA A 155 14.49 1.24 12.36
CA ALA A 155 14.28 2.20 13.44
C ALA A 155 15.59 2.66 14.13
N ASN A 156 16.62 1.83 14.12
CA ASN A 156 17.95 2.15 14.67
C ASN A 156 18.83 2.95 13.69
N GLY A 157 18.32 3.35 12.52
CA GLY A 157 19.06 4.10 11.51
C GLY A 157 19.86 3.23 10.52
N THR A 158 19.93 1.92 10.71
CA THR A 158 20.49 1.02 9.68
C THR A 158 19.69 1.13 8.39
N GLN A 159 20.38 1.19 7.25
CA GLN A 159 19.74 1.31 5.95
C GLN A 159 20.26 0.26 4.97
N TYR A 160 19.36 -0.45 4.33
CA TYR A 160 19.65 -1.29 3.17
C TYR A 160 19.10 -0.63 1.91
N SER A 161 19.88 -0.61 0.85
CA SER A 161 19.46 -0.17 -0.49
C SER A 161 19.93 -1.19 -1.52
N GLY A 162 19.01 -1.71 -2.31
CA GLY A 162 19.35 -2.74 -3.29
C GLY A 162 18.14 -3.48 -3.84
N ALA A 163 18.40 -4.69 -4.32
CA ALA A 163 17.37 -5.57 -4.87
C ALA A 163 16.59 -6.28 -3.75
N PHE A 164 15.30 -6.47 -3.99
CA PHE A 164 14.36 -7.21 -3.15
C PHE A 164 13.68 -8.29 -3.97
N GLU A 165 13.55 -9.45 -3.37
CA GLU A 165 12.78 -10.57 -3.89
C GLU A 165 11.94 -11.19 -2.78
N PHE A 166 10.62 -11.31 -3.00
CA PHE A 166 9.65 -11.83 -2.02
C PHE A 166 9.77 -11.16 -0.62
N GLY A 167 9.94 -9.83 -0.60
CA GLY A 167 10.02 -9.04 0.63
C GLY A 167 11.38 -9.05 1.34
N ARG A 168 12.39 -9.72 0.79
CA ARG A 168 13.72 -9.87 1.37
C ARG A 168 14.80 -9.26 0.50
N ALA A 169 15.85 -8.75 1.13
CA ALA A 169 17.06 -8.34 0.42
C ALA A 169 17.67 -9.54 -0.33
N HIS A 170 17.84 -9.41 -1.63
CA HIS A 170 18.37 -10.45 -2.51
C HIS A 170 19.15 -9.83 -3.66
N GLY A 171 20.20 -10.53 -4.17
CA GLY A 171 21.03 -10.00 -5.24
C GLY A 171 21.96 -8.88 -4.77
N ARG A 172 22.22 -7.89 -5.60
CA ARG A 172 23.15 -6.79 -5.31
C ARG A 172 22.50 -5.71 -4.41
N GLY A 173 23.27 -5.26 -3.41
CA GLY A 173 22.82 -4.19 -2.53
C GLY A 173 23.95 -3.61 -1.68
N GLN A 174 23.56 -2.60 -0.92
CA GLN A 174 24.42 -1.94 0.07
C GLN A 174 23.66 -1.88 1.40
N ILE A 175 24.36 -2.15 2.50
CA ILE A 175 23.86 -1.87 3.85
C ILE A 175 24.82 -0.92 4.56
N VAL A 176 24.25 0.08 5.24
CA VAL A 176 24.96 0.98 6.15
C VAL A 176 24.36 0.76 7.52
N TRP A 177 25.15 0.19 8.44
CA TRP A 177 24.72 -0.02 9.81
C TRP A 177 24.80 1.25 10.65
N SER A 178 24.02 1.29 11.71
CA SER A 178 24.00 2.43 12.64
C SER A 178 25.34 2.66 13.37
N ASP A 179 26.22 1.66 13.41
CA ASP A 179 27.57 1.76 13.96
C ASP A 179 28.59 2.33 12.95
N GLY A 180 28.14 2.64 11.72
CA GLY A 180 28.97 3.22 10.66
C GLY A 180 29.64 2.21 9.73
N ARG A 181 29.53 0.91 9.97
CA ARG A 181 29.97 -0.10 8.99
C ARG A 181 29.18 0.03 7.72
N ARG A 182 29.81 -0.29 6.58
CA ARG A 182 29.19 -0.29 5.24
C ARG A 182 29.59 -1.56 4.50
N TYR A 183 28.61 -2.24 3.96
CA TYR A 183 28.82 -3.37 3.06
C TYR A 183 28.19 -3.08 1.71
N THR A 184 28.88 -3.44 0.64
CA THR A 184 28.38 -3.43 -0.73
C THR A 184 28.72 -4.76 -1.37
N GLY A 185 27.71 -5.49 -1.85
CA GLY A 185 27.92 -6.83 -2.41
C GLY A 185 26.65 -7.60 -2.59
N ASP A 186 26.77 -8.93 -2.51
CA ASP A 186 25.66 -9.84 -2.73
C ASP A 186 24.89 -10.13 -1.43
N PHE A 187 23.56 -10.29 -1.57
CA PHE A 187 22.64 -10.66 -0.50
C PHE A 187 21.82 -11.88 -0.92
N ILE A 188 21.59 -12.79 0.00
CA ILE A 188 20.70 -13.94 -0.15
C ILE A 188 19.76 -13.98 1.05
N GLN A 189 18.46 -13.75 0.84
CA GLN A 189 17.42 -13.80 1.88
C GLN A 189 17.79 -13.00 3.14
N ASP A 190 18.05 -11.70 2.98
CA ASP A 190 18.46 -10.73 4.01
C ASP A 190 19.89 -10.89 4.57
N LEU A 191 20.62 -11.91 4.15
CA LEU A 191 21.95 -12.17 4.63
C LEU A 191 23.02 -11.74 3.63
N VAL A 192 24.06 -11.06 4.09
CA VAL A 192 25.29 -10.83 3.33
C VAL A 192 25.88 -12.19 2.93
N SER A 193 26.04 -12.42 1.64
CA SER A 193 26.54 -13.69 1.08
C SER A 193 27.18 -13.45 -0.27
N GLY A 194 28.06 -14.37 -0.72
CA GLY A 194 28.73 -14.19 -2.03
C GLY A 194 29.87 -13.20 -1.93
N LYS A 195 30.07 -12.35 -2.95
CA LYS A 195 31.18 -11.41 -3.01
C LYS A 195 30.79 -10.01 -2.59
N GLY A 196 31.68 -9.35 -1.84
CA GLY A 196 31.42 -7.97 -1.45
C GLY A 196 32.61 -7.29 -0.75
N VAL A 197 32.34 -6.06 -0.38
CA VAL A 197 33.29 -5.18 0.32
C VAL A 197 32.64 -4.69 1.60
N LEU A 198 33.28 -4.92 2.73
CA LEU A 198 32.92 -4.41 4.05
C LEU A 198 33.92 -3.37 4.49
N ILE A 199 33.46 -2.18 4.82
CA ILE A 199 34.25 -1.06 5.32
C ILE A 199 33.85 -0.79 6.76
N TYR A 200 34.82 -0.76 7.65
CA TYR A 200 34.65 -0.45 9.09
C TYR A 200 34.82 1.06 9.36
N PRO A 201 34.21 1.62 10.41
CA PRO A 201 34.30 3.04 10.73
C PRO A 201 35.75 3.54 10.87
N GLY A 202 36.68 2.70 11.33
CA GLY A 202 38.12 2.98 11.47
C GLY A 202 38.90 2.96 10.14
N GLY A 203 38.21 2.73 8.98
CA GLY A 203 38.84 2.69 7.66
C GLY A 203 39.35 1.31 7.25
N ALA A 204 39.37 0.33 8.13
CA ALA A 204 39.70 -1.05 7.76
C ALA A 204 38.65 -1.55 6.72
N LYS A 205 39.15 -2.32 5.73
CA LYS A 205 38.37 -2.81 4.61
C LYS A 205 38.59 -4.29 4.39
N TYR A 206 37.53 -5.07 4.35
CA TYR A 206 37.58 -6.45 3.86
C TYR A 206 36.90 -6.51 2.46
N GLU A 207 37.57 -7.18 1.53
CA GLU A 207 37.07 -7.45 0.19
C GLU A 207 37.23 -8.94 -0.11
N GLY A 208 36.12 -9.66 -0.31
CA GLY A 208 36.20 -11.11 -0.48
C GLY A 208 34.83 -11.79 -0.48
N GLU A 209 34.89 -13.06 -0.13
CA GLU A 209 33.72 -13.92 -0.05
C GLU A 209 33.08 -13.82 1.33
N PHE A 210 31.72 -13.91 1.36
CA PHE A 210 30.90 -13.89 2.57
C PHE A 210 29.95 -15.08 2.58
N LEU A 211 29.70 -15.60 3.74
CA LEU A 211 28.67 -16.61 4.00
C LEU A 211 27.90 -16.24 5.24
N LYS A 212 26.58 -16.02 5.09
CA LYS A 212 25.65 -15.70 6.19
C LYS A 212 26.10 -14.53 7.08
N GLY A 213 26.68 -13.49 6.49
CA GLY A 213 27.11 -12.29 7.20
C GLY A 213 28.56 -12.28 7.66
N GLU A 214 29.27 -13.38 7.57
CA GLU A 214 30.66 -13.52 8.00
C GLU A 214 31.62 -13.64 6.80
N ALA A 215 32.84 -13.12 6.93
CA ALA A 215 33.90 -13.33 5.94
C ALA A 215 34.24 -14.82 5.89
N GLU A 216 34.14 -15.42 4.70
CA GLU A 216 34.37 -16.86 4.48
C GLU A 216 34.99 -17.06 3.11
N GLY A 217 36.04 -17.89 3.03
CA GLY A 217 36.72 -18.15 1.76
C GLY A 217 37.84 -17.17 1.46
N LYS A 218 38.09 -16.91 0.17
CA LYS A 218 39.17 -16.02 -0.26
C LYS A 218 38.83 -14.57 -0.05
N GLY A 219 39.77 -13.83 0.53
CA GLY A 219 39.58 -12.40 0.75
C GLY A 219 40.86 -11.64 1.03
N MET A 220 40.71 -10.32 1.08
CA MET A 220 41.78 -9.34 1.39
C MET A 220 41.28 -8.41 2.49
N LEU A 221 42.01 -8.35 3.58
CA LEU A 221 41.83 -7.39 4.65
C LEU A 221 42.92 -6.32 4.59
N THR A 222 42.54 -5.07 4.57
CA THR A 222 43.44 -3.91 4.60
C THR A 222 43.10 -3.07 5.81
N ASP A 223 44.08 -2.76 6.65
CA ASP A 223 43.97 -1.88 7.81
C ASP A 223 45.21 -1.03 7.99
N SER A 224 45.35 -0.37 9.17
CA SER A 224 46.52 0.45 9.50
C SER A 224 47.84 -0.34 9.63
N ALA A 225 47.77 -1.64 9.86
CA ALA A 225 48.94 -2.54 9.97
C ALA A 225 49.42 -3.05 8.62
N GLY A 226 48.56 -2.97 7.56
CA GLY A 226 48.92 -3.42 6.22
C GLY A 226 47.79 -4.16 5.52
N THR A 227 48.17 -5.02 4.57
CA THR A 227 47.23 -5.81 3.77
C THR A 227 47.52 -7.30 3.93
N PHE A 228 46.51 -8.06 4.31
CA PHE A 228 46.53 -9.52 4.35
C PHE A 228 45.66 -10.10 3.24
N ILE A 229 46.17 -11.04 2.48
CA ILE A 229 45.45 -11.80 1.46
C ILE A 229 45.48 -13.28 1.82
N GLY A 230 44.35 -13.91 1.98
CA GLY A 230 44.30 -15.31 2.43
C GLY A 230 42.90 -15.92 2.41
N MET A 231 42.79 -17.05 3.14
CA MET A 231 41.53 -17.73 3.41
C MET A 231 40.99 -17.29 4.77
N PHE A 232 39.74 -16.88 4.76
CA PHE A 232 39.00 -16.47 5.96
C PHE A 232 38.02 -17.55 6.38
N ARG A 233 37.82 -17.72 7.67
CA ARG A 233 36.81 -18.61 8.25
C ARG A 233 36.10 -17.90 9.38
N LYS A 234 34.75 -17.80 9.32
CA LYS A 234 33.92 -17.16 10.38
C LYS A 234 34.44 -15.78 10.78
N GLY A 235 34.84 -14.97 9.82
CA GLY A 235 35.26 -13.59 10.05
C GLY A 235 36.70 -13.40 10.54
N SER A 236 37.48 -14.46 10.63
CA SER A 236 38.89 -14.41 11.07
C SER A 236 39.83 -15.13 10.09
#